data_4dd694a1ad73f5cf0110c30d5738b137
#
_entry.id   4dd694a1ad73f5cf0110c30d5738b137
#
_cell.length_a   1.000
_cell.length_b   1.000
_cell.length_c   1.000
_cell.angle_alpha   90.00
_cell.angle_beta   90.00
_cell.angle_gamma   90.00
#
_symmetry.space_group_name_H-M   'P 1'
#
loop_
_entity.id
_entity.type
_entity.pdbx_description
1 polymer ?
#
loop_
_entity_poly.entity_id
_entity_poly.type
_entity_poly.pdbx_seq_one_letter_code
_entity_poly.pdbx_strand_id
1 'polypeptide(L)'
;NESEAYFKASDYLYRVNPSADAAVGVAYMYYKKGDYDTAVKYFDEALGMETDNAKKAEMAYATAAALWQAKKLSQARTYAQKAISFNENYGEPYILLAQMYGSSPNWSDEPALNRCTYFVVIDKLQRAKAVDPSVTDKVNELIRTYAAHTPQAKDLFMLGYKAGDRITIGGWIGES
;
A
#
# COMPACT_ATOMS: atom_id res chain seq x y z
N ASN A 1 26.06 -10.80 -17.77
CA ASN A 1 25.24 -9.63 -17.46
C ASN A 1 25.37 -9.33 -15.96
N GLU A 2 25.74 -8.09 -15.57
CA GLU A 2 25.98 -7.71 -14.18
C GLU A 2 24.78 -8.03 -13.26
N SER A 3 23.55 -7.85 -13.76
CA SER A 3 22.34 -8.14 -12.99
C SER A 3 22.17 -9.63 -12.68
N GLU A 4 22.60 -10.52 -13.58
CA GLU A 4 22.53 -11.97 -13.37
C GLU A 4 23.60 -12.47 -12.41
N ALA A 5 24.81 -11.90 -12.48
CA ALA A 5 25.88 -12.20 -11.55
C ALA A 5 25.54 -11.75 -10.13
N TYR A 6 24.97 -10.56 -10.01
CA TYR A 6 24.48 -10.04 -8.72
C TYR A 6 23.36 -10.92 -8.13
N PHE A 7 22.43 -11.37 -8.97
CA PHE A 7 21.38 -12.30 -8.55
C PHE A 7 21.94 -13.60 -7.96
N LYS A 8 22.85 -14.26 -8.70
CA LYS A 8 23.49 -15.50 -8.26
C LYS A 8 24.28 -15.30 -6.96
N ALA A 9 24.96 -14.17 -6.84
CA ALA A 9 25.70 -13.83 -5.62
C ALA A 9 24.76 -13.61 -4.40
N SER A 10 23.64 -12.90 -4.58
CA SER A 10 22.66 -12.66 -3.52
C SER A 10 21.96 -13.94 -3.06
N ASP A 11 21.56 -14.80 -4.01
CA ASP A 11 20.96 -16.11 -3.69
C ASP A 11 21.97 -17.02 -2.98
N TYR A 12 23.21 -17.05 -3.45
CA TYR A 12 24.28 -17.80 -2.78
C TYR A 12 24.56 -17.29 -1.37
N LEU A 13 24.67 -15.97 -1.21
CA LEU A 13 24.90 -15.36 0.11
C LEU A 13 23.77 -15.70 1.09
N TYR A 14 22.53 -15.63 0.65
CA TYR A 14 21.39 -15.99 1.46
C TYR A 14 21.41 -17.45 1.90
N ARG A 15 21.80 -18.38 1.01
CA ARG A 15 21.92 -19.82 1.32
C ARG A 15 23.03 -20.14 2.30
N VAL A 16 24.16 -19.42 2.21
CA VAL A 16 25.35 -19.66 3.05
C VAL A 16 25.22 -18.97 4.40
N ASN A 17 24.64 -17.77 4.42
CA ASN A 17 24.47 -16.97 5.64
C ASN A 17 23.10 -16.31 5.63
N PRO A 18 22.02 -17.04 5.99
CA PRO A 18 20.67 -16.49 6.03
C PRO A 18 20.59 -15.30 7.00
N SER A 19 20.11 -14.16 6.49
CA SER A 19 19.85 -12.95 7.28
C SER A 19 18.69 -12.19 6.67
N ALA A 20 18.05 -11.30 7.45
CA ALA A 20 16.98 -10.45 6.95
C ALA A 20 17.43 -9.61 5.75
N ASP A 21 18.62 -8.99 5.83
CA ASP A 21 19.16 -8.17 4.73
C ASP A 21 19.44 -9.00 3.46
N ALA A 22 19.97 -10.20 3.61
CA ALA A 22 20.21 -11.10 2.48
C ALA A 22 18.89 -11.55 1.83
N ALA A 23 17.89 -11.89 2.64
CA ALA A 23 16.54 -12.22 2.14
C ALA A 23 15.89 -11.05 1.40
N VAL A 24 15.99 -9.83 1.94
CA VAL A 24 15.52 -8.58 1.26
C VAL A 24 16.22 -8.40 -0.08
N GLY A 25 17.53 -8.62 -0.16
CA GLY A 25 18.29 -8.56 -1.40
C GLY A 25 17.73 -9.50 -2.46
N VAL A 26 17.50 -10.77 -2.10
CA VAL A 26 16.89 -11.77 -2.98
C VAL A 26 15.47 -11.37 -3.39
N ALA A 27 14.66 -10.89 -2.43
CA ALA A 27 13.30 -10.44 -2.70
C ALA A 27 13.24 -9.33 -3.76
N TYR A 28 14.08 -8.29 -3.64
CA TYR A 28 14.16 -7.22 -4.65
C TYR A 28 14.61 -7.71 -6.01
N MET A 29 15.46 -8.73 -6.08
CA MET A 29 15.85 -9.33 -7.34
C MET A 29 14.68 -9.98 -8.08
N TYR A 30 13.86 -10.75 -7.36
CA TYR A 30 12.64 -11.34 -7.92
C TYR A 30 11.60 -10.27 -8.28
N TYR A 31 11.45 -9.24 -7.44
CA TYR A 31 10.59 -8.10 -7.71
C TYR A 31 10.95 -7.41 -9.05
N LYS A 32 12.25 -7.12 -9.27
CA LYS A 32 12.74 -6.52 -10.52
C LYS A 32 12.52 -7.41 -11.75
N LYS A 33 12.47 -8.73 -11.57
CA LYS A 33 12.15 -9.68 -12.65
C LYS A 33 10.64 -9.80 -12.92
N GLY A 34 9.80 -9.18 -12.11
CA GLY A 34 8.33 -9.31 -12.18
C GLY A 34 7.80 -10.59 -11.55
N ASP A 35 8.65 -11.39 -10.89
CA ASP A 35 8.24 -12.55 -10.12
C ASP A 35 7.84 -12.11 -8.70
N TYR A 36 6.68 -11.47 -8.63
CA TYR A 36 6.19 -10.86 -7.39
C TYR A 36 5.85 -11.90 -6.31
N ASP A 37 5.38 -13.10 -6.70
CA ASP A 37 5.05 -14.16 -5.76
C ASP A 37 6.29 -14.67 -5.02
N THR A 38 7.37 -14.90 -5.74
CA THR A 38 8.65 -15.28 -5.14
C THR A 38 9.24 -14.13 -4.32
N ALA A 39 9.13 -12.88 -4.80
CA ALA A 39 9.58 -11.70 -4.04
C ALA A 39 8.86 -11.58 -2.69
N VAL A 40 7.54 -11.75 -2.67
CA VAL A 40 6.72 -11.73 -1.44
C VAL A 40 7.19 -12.79 -0.45
N LYS A 41 7.47 -14.00 -0.90
CA LYS A 41 7.97 -15.07 -0.05
C LYS A 41 9.26 -14.68 0.68
N TYR A 42 10.24 -14.14 -0.04
CA TYR A 42 11.51 -13.72 0.55
C TYR A 42 11.38 -12.47 1.43
N PHE A 43 10.51 -11.53 1.09
CA PHE A 43 10.20 -10.41 1.99
C PHE A 43 9.55 -10.89 3.29
N ASP A 44 8.66 -11.87 3.24
CA ASP A 44 8.00 -12.42 4.42
C ASP A 44 8.99 -13.21 5.30
N GLU A 45 9.92 -13.95 4.68
CA GLU A 45 11.03 -14.60 5.38
C GLU A 45 11.92 -13.55 6.08
N ALA A 46 12.28 -12.47 5.38
CA ALA A 46 13.07 -11.37 5.95
C ALA A 46 12.36 -10.72 7.15
N LEU A 47 11.06 -10.47 7.01
CA LEU A 47 10.22 -9.92 8.09
C LEU A 47 10.21 -10.82 9.32
N GLY A 48 10.21 -12.14 9.13
CA GLY A 48 10.29 -13.12 10.22
C GLY A 48 11.63 -13.14 10.95
N MET A 49 12.72 -12.76 10.27
CA MET A 49 14.08 -12.71 10.84
C MET A 49 14.41 -11.37 11.51
N GLU A 50 13.71 -10.28 11.13
CA GLU A 50 14.02 -8.93 11.61
C GLU A 50 13.48 -8.70 13.02
N THR A 51 14.19 -7.94 13.82
CA THR A 51 13.80 -7.57 15.19
C THR A 51 13.53 -6.09 15.36
N ASP A 52 14.12 -5.24 14.50
CA ASP A 52 13.90 -3.80 14.51
C ASP A 52 12.55 -3.43 13.88
N ASN A 53 11.73 -2.69 14.63
CA ASN A 53 10.38 -2.35 14.17
C ASN A 53 10.37 -1.39 12.97
N ALA A 54 11.35 -0.48 12.85
CA ALA A 54 11.42 0.40 11.69
C ALA A 54 11.73 -0.40 10.43
N LYS A 55 12.69 -1.31 10.49
CA LYS A 55 13.01 -2.23 9.39
C LYS A 55 11.85 -3.18 9.08
N LYS A 56 11.16 -3.72 10.09
CA LYS A 56 9.93 -4.50 9.88
C LYS A 56 8.87 -3.72 9.12
N ALA A 57 8.68 -2.44 9.43
CA ALA A 57 7.75 -1.59 8.71
C ALA A 57 8.14 -1.43 7.24
N GLU A 58 9.41 -1.21 6.93
CA GLU A 58 9.92 -1.10 5.56
C GLU A 58 9.74 -2.42 4.78
N MET A 59 10.05 -3.56 5.39
CA MET A 59 9.88 -4.88 4.78
C MET A 59 8.41 -5.20 4.52
N ALA A 60 7.52 -4.92 5.48
CA ALA A 60 6.09 -5.11 5.32
C ALA A 60 5.51 -4.19 4.22
N TYR A 61 5.99 -2.94 4.13
CA TYR A 61 5.64 -2.03 3.04
C TYR A 61 6.10 -2.56 1.68
N ALA A 62 7.34 -3.04 1.57
CA ALA A 62 7.86 -3.63 0.33
C ALA A 62 7.05 -4.86 -0.10
N THR A 63 6.66 -5.71 0.87
CA THR A 63 5.78 -6.86 0.64
C THR A 63 4.40 -6.41 0.12
N ALA A 64 3.82 -5.38 0.73
CA ALA A 64 2.54 -4.81 0.29
C ALA A 64 2.61 -4.29 -1.15
N ALA A 65 3.69 -3.58 -1.50
CA ALA A 65 3.91 -3.08 -2.86
C ALA A 65 4.05 -4.22 -3.88
N ALA A 66 4.78 -5.29 -3.55
CA ALA A 66 4.91 -6.48 -4.41
C ALA A 66 3.57 -7.19 -4.60
N LEU A 67 2.79 -7.34 -3.54
CA LEU A 67 1.44 -7.94 -3.59
C LEU A 67 0.48 -7.09 -4.45
N TRP A 68 0.58 -5.76 -4.38
CA TRP A 68 -0.22 -4.89 -5.24
C TRP A 68 0.15 -5.07 -6.72
N GLN A 69 1.43 -5.14 -7.06
CA GLN A 69 1.88 -5.46 -8.43
C GLN A 69 1.38 -6.84 -8.90
N ALA A 70 1.34 -7.83 -7.99
CA ALA A 70 0.78 -9.15 -8.24
C ALA A 70 -0.77 -9.18 -8.27
N LYS A 71 -1.45 -8.03 -8.13
CA LYS A 71 -2.92 -7.89 -8.08
C LYS A 71 -3.59 -8.60 -6.90
N LYS A 72 -2.85 -8.88 -5.84
CA LYS A 72 -3.35 -9.51 -4.61
C LYS A 72 -3.78 -8.44 -3.59
N LEU A 73 -4.82 -7.66 -3.93
CA LEU A 73 -5.19 -6.42 -3.24
C LEU A 73 -5.47 -6.59 -1.75
N SER A 74 -6.25 -7.61 -1.36
CA SER A 74 -6.57 -7.86 0.06
C SER A 74 -5.32 -8.19 0.89
N GLN A 75 -4.40 -8.97 0.33
CA GLN A 75 -3.14 -9.29 0.99
C GLN A 75 -2.22 -8.06 1.06
N ALA A 76 -2.15 -7.27 -0.02
CA ALA A 76 -1.40 -6.02 -0.05
C ALA A 76 -1.87 -5.06 1.06
N ARG A 77 -3.19 -4.91 1.23
CA ARG A 77 -3.76 -4.13 2.33
C ARG A 77 -3.31 -4.64 3.70
N THR A 78 -3.37 -5.96 3.91
CA THR A 78 -2.95 -6.55 5.19
C THR A 78 -1.49 -6.22 5.51
N TYR A 79 -0.59 -6.31 4.54
CA TYR A 79 0.82 -5.99 4.75
C TYR A 79 1.08 -4.48 4.90
N ALA A 80 0.33 -3.62 4.20
CA ALA A 80 0.40 -2.18 4.43
C ALA A 80 -0.04 -1.82 5.86
N GLN A 81 -1.09 -2.46 6.38
CA GLN A 81 -1.54 -2.30 7.77
C GLN A 81 -0.53 -2.85 8.78
N LYS A 82 0.15 -3.97 8.47
CA LYS A 82 1.28 -4.46 9.28
C LYS A 82 2.42 -3.44 9.33
N ALA A 83 2.77 -2.82 8.20
CA ALA A 83 3.80 -1.78 8.17
C ALA A 83 3.46 -0.62 9.11
N ILE A 84 2.22 -0.15 9.08
CA ILE A 84 1.71 0.87 10.00
C ILE A 84 1.79 0.42 11.47
N SER A 85 1.44 -0.84 11.77
CA SER A 85 1.49 -1.36 13.14
C SER A 85 2.91 -1.46 13.70
N PHE A 86 3.92 -1.66 12.83
CA PHE A 86 5.32 -1.64 13.25
C PHE A 86 5.89 -0.23 13.42
N ASN A 87 5.42 0.73 12.61
CA ASN A 87 5.82 2.13 12.70
C ASN A 87 4.65 3.04 12.28
N GLU A 88 3.92 3.57 13.25
CA GLU A 88 2.77 4.45 13.03
C GLU A 88 3.15 5.79 12.38
N ASN A 89 4.42 6.20 12.46
CA ASN A 89 4.94 7.44 11.88
C ASN A 89 5.53 7.25 10.47
N TYR A 90 5.33 6.10 9.87
CA TYR A 90 5.77 5.82 8.50
C TYR A 90 4.65 6.17 7.51
N GLY A 91 4.80 7.27 6.77
CA GLY A 91 3.76 7.81 5.88
C GLY A 91 3.50 7.01 4.62
N GLU A 92 4.52 6.33 4.07
CA GLU A 92 4.43 5.62 2.78
C GLU A 92 3.37 4.49 2.75
N PRO A 93 3.16 3.67 3.80
CA PRO A 93 2.08 2.67 3.80
C PRO A 93 0.68 3.27 3.70
N TYR A 94 0.44 4.46 4.29
CA TYR A 94 -0.84 5.17 4.15
C TYR A 94 -1.05 5.66 2.71
N ILE A 95 0.02 6.17 2.07
CA ILE A 95 0.00 6.58 0.66
C ILE A 95 -0.29 5.37 -0.23
N LEU A 96 0.36 4.23 0.04
CA LEU A 96 0.13 3.00 -0.71
C LEU A 96 -1.34 2.55 -0.61
N LEU A 97 -1.92 2.54 0.59
CA LEU A 97 -3.34 2.23 0.79
C LEU A 97 -4.24 3.19 0.00
N ALA A 98 -3.97 4.49 0.06
CA ALA A 98 -4.71 5.50 -0.69
C ALA A 98 -4.67 5.23 -2.21
N GLN A 99 -3.49 4.96 -2.76
CA GLN A 99 -3.32 4.67 -4.18
C GLN A 99 -4.01 3.36 -4.60
N MET A 100 -3.93 2.32 -3.77
CA MET A 100 -4.62 1.05 -4.00
C MET A 100 -6.14 1.25 -4.03
N TYR A 101 -6.70 2.00 -3.08
CA TYR A 101 -8.13 2.30 -3.03
C TYR A 101 -8.56 3.14 -4.23
N GLY A 102 -7.79 4.18 -4.57
CA GLY A 102 -8.05 5.03 -5.74
C GLY A 102 -7.97 4.30 -7.08
N SER A 103 -7.25 3.18 -7.14
CA SER A 103 -7.17 2.33 -8.34
C SER A 103 -8.37 1.37 -8.50
N SER A 104 -9.22 1.24 -7.50
CA SER A 104 -10.37 0.31 -7.46
C SER A 104 -11.65 0.99 -6.97
N PRO A 105 -12.07 2.11 -7.57
CA PRO A 105 -13.19 2.89 -7.06
C PRO A 105 -14.55 2.25 -7.32
N ASN A 106 -14.66 1.32 -8.27
CA ASN A 106 -15.93 0.77 -8.75
C ASN A 106 -16.37 -0.43 -7.89
N TRP A 107 -17.31 -0.19 -6.99
CA TRP A 107 -17.86 -1.19 -6.07
C TRP A 107 -19.41 -1.18 -6.02
N SER A 108 -20.04 -0.23 -6.70
CA SER A 108 -21.48 -0.01 -6.74
C SER A 108 -21.94 0.24 -8.18
N ASP A 109 -23.20 -0.01 -8.46
CA ASP A 109 -23.83 0.36 -9.73
C ASP A 109 -24.09 1.88 -9.81
N GLU A 110 -24.05 2.59 -8.66
CA GLU A 110 -24.25 4.03 -8.58
C GLU A 110 -22.93 4.80 -8.72
N PRO A 111 -22.73 5.59 -9.78
CA PRO A 111 -21.47 6.30 -10.01
C PRO A 111 -21.09 7.28 -8.88
N ALA A 112 -22.07 7.93 -8.24
CA ALA A 112 -21.81 8.85 -7.14
C ALA A 112 -21.26 8.12 -5.91
N LEU A 113 -21.76 6.91 -5.62
CA LEU A 113 -21.22 6.07 -4.52
C LEU A 113 -19.81 5.59 -4.83
N ASN A 114 -19.51 5.21 -6.06
CA ASN A 114 -18.16 4.85 -6.47
C ASN A 114 -17.16 6.00 -6.21
N ARG A 115 -17.57 7.24 -6.45
CA ARG A 115 -16.77 8.43 -6.15
C ARG A 115 -16.53 8.67 -4.66
N CYS A 116 -17.37 8.12 -3.78
CA CYS A 116 -17.15 8.20 -2.32
C CYS A 116 -15.85 7.51 -1.90
N THR A 117 -15.32 6.57 -2.68
CA THR A 117 -14.01 5.96 -2.47
C THR A 117 -12.92 7.03 -2.32
N TYR A 118 -13.01 8.14 -3.04
CA TYR A 118 -12.01 9.19 -2.99
C TYR A 118 -12.01 9.98 -1.67
N PHE A 119 -13.08 9.97 -0.90
CA PHE A 119 -13.05 10.51 0.47
C PHE A 119 -12.13 9.68 1.36
N VAL A 120 -12.27 8.35 1.32
CA VAL A 120 -11.38 7.44 2.09
C VAL A 120 -9.94 7.54 1.62
N VAL A 121 -9.71 7.69 0.32
CA VAL A 121 -8.38 7.95 -0.26
C VAL A 121 -7.76 9.22 0.33
N ILE A 122 -8.51 10.33 0.36
CA ILE A 122 -8.05 11.61 0.89
C ILE A 122 -7.77 11.51 2.39
N ASP A 123 -8.62 10.81 3.16
CA ASP A 123 -8.40 10.60 4.59
C ASP A 123 -7.10 9.83 4.87
N LYS A 124 -6.79 8.79 4.10
CA LYS A 124 -5.51 8.08 4.20
C LYS A 124 -4.32 9.00 3.89
N LEU A 125 -4.44 9.83 2.86
CA LEU A 125 -3.39 10.80 2.50
C LEU A 125 -3.21 11.87 3.57
N GLN A 126 -4.30 12.40 4.13
CA GLN A 126 -4.22 13.35 5.25
C GLN A 126 -3.55 12.70 6.47
N ARG A 127 -3.87 11.44 6.76
CA ARG A 127 -3.21 10.71 7.85
C ARG A 127 -1.72 10.53 7.57
N ALA A 128 -1.33 10.19 6.33
CA ALA A 128 0.08 10.06 5.95
C ALA A 128 0.90 11.30 6.31
N LYS A 129 0.47 12.49 5.88
CA LYS A 129 1.20 13.73 6.18
C LYS A 129 1.11 14.18 7.64
N ALA A 130 0.07 13.76 8.35
CA ALA A 130 -0.07 14.07 9.78
C ALA A 130 0.92 13.29 10.65
N VAL A 131 1.25 12.05 10.26
CA VAL A 131 2.19 11.20 10.99
C VAL A 131 3.62 11.32 10.50
N ASP A 132 3.80 11.67 9.21
CA ASP A 132 5.11 11.79 8.56
C ASP A 132 5.20 13.08 7.74
N PRO A 133 5.76 14.15 8.32
CA PRO A 133 5.91 15.42 7.61
C PRO A 133 6.77 15.35 6.34
N SER A 134 7.65 14.34 6.22
CA SER A 134 8.54 14.20 5.06
C SER A 134 7.79 13.94 3.74
N VAL A 135 6.59 13.36 3.83
CA VAL A 135 5.75 13.04 2.65
C VAL A 135 4.76 14.15 2.27
N THR A 136 4.79 15.30 2.97
CA THR A 136 3.78 16.37 2.84
C THR A 136 3.58 16.86 1.41
N ASP A 137 4.65 17.15 0.67
CA ASP A 137 4.55 17.68 -0.70
C ASP A 137 3.93 16.66 -1.65
N LYS A 138 4.39 15.42 -1.60
CA LYS A 138 3.85 14.27 -2.37
C LYS A 138 2.36 14.07 -2.06
N VAL A 139 2.00 14.11 -0.79
CA VAL A 139 0.61 13.93 -0.35
C VAL A 139 -0.28 15.07 -0.83
N ASN A 140 0.17 16.32 -0.74
CA ASN A 140 -0.63 17.47 -1.19
C ASN A 140 -0.90 17.43 -2.70
N GLU A 141 0.04 16.93 -3.50
CA GLU A 141 -0.15 16.70 -4.94
C GLU A 141 -1.21 15.62 -5.20
N LEU A 142 -1.10 14.48 -4.50
CA LEU A 142 -2.07 13.39 -4.60
C LEU A 142 -3.47 13.82 -4.16
N ILE A 143 -3.61 14.57 -3.07
CA ILE A 143 -4.90 15.10 -2.61
C ILE A 143 -5.53 15.98 -3.69
N ARG A 144 -4.77 16.89 -4.32
CA ARG A 144 -5.29 17.73 -5.42
C ARG A 144 -5.83 16.88 -6.57
N THR A 145 -5.13 15.82 -6.92
CA THR A 145 -5.54 14.90 -7.98
C THR A 145 -6.84 14.18 -7.61
N TYR A 146 -6.91 13.58 -6.43
CA TYR A 146 -8.07 12.79 -6.02
C TYR A 146 -9.30 13.64 -5.65
N ALA A 147 -9.11 14.85 -5.13
CA ALA A 147 -10.22 15.75 -4.79
C ALA A 147 -11.11 16.11 -5.99
N ALA A 148 -10.53 16.17 -7.19
CA ALA A 148 -11.28 16.39 -8.42
C ALA A 148 -12.27 15.26 -8.78
N HIS A 149 -12.10 14.09 -8.17
CA HIS A 149 -12.90 12.90 -8.41
C HIS A 149 -13.97 12.64 -7.35
N THR A 150 -14.01 13.40 -6.25
CA THR A 150 -15.03 13.26 -5.22
C THR A 150 -16.43 13.55 -5.75
N PRO A 151 -17.49 12.94 -5.20
CA PRO A 151 -18.86 13.20 -5.63
C PRO A 151 -19.29 14.63 -5.28
N GLN A 152 -20.23 15.17 -6.06
CA GLN A 152 -20.86 16.42 -5.69
C GLN A 152 -21.96 16.17 -4.64
N ALA A 153 -22.12 17.10 -3.69
CA ALA A 153 -23.12 16.98 -2.64
C ALA A 153 -24.55 16.77 -3.18
N LYS A 154 -24.90 17.42 -4.31
CA LYS A 154 -26.20 17.24 -4.96
C LYS A 154 -26.47 15.81 -5.42
N ASP A 155 -25.43 15.10 -5.92
CA ASP A 155 -25.58 13.74 -6.43
C ASP A 155 -25.85 12.76 -5.29
N LEU A 156 -25.18 12.95 -4.14
CA LEU A 156 -25.42 12.17 -2.93
C LEU A 156 -26.80 12.48 -2.30
N PHE A 157 -27.21 13.77 -2.32
CA PHE A 157 -28.52 14.17 -1.83
C PHE A 157 -29.66 13.52 -2.62
N MET A 158 -29.52 13.40 -3.94
CA MET A 158 -30.50 12.70 -4.78
C MET A 158 -30.63 11.21 -4.46
N LEU A 159 -29.59 10.60 -3.91
CA LEU A 159 -29.59 9.21 -3.41
C LEU A 159 -30.07 9.10 -1.95
N GLY A 160 -30.48 10.21 -1.33
CA GLY A 160 -31.01 10.25 0.03
C GLY A 160 -29.99 10.48 1.14
N TYR A 161 -28.71 10.71 0.78
CA TYR A 161 -27.65 10.99 1.76
C TYR A 161 -27.61 12.47 2.16
N LYS A 162 -27.25 12.73 3.40
CA LYS A 162 -27.12 14.08 3.97
C LYS A 162 -25.68 14.31 4.45
N ALA A 163 -25.33 15.56 4.67
CA ALA A 163 -24.06 15.91 5.29
C ALA A 163 -23.93 15.24 6.66
N GLY A 164 -22.81 14.52 6.88
CA GLY A 164 -22.55 13.77 8.10
C GLY A 164 -22.96 12.29 8.03
N ASP A 165 -23.66 11.85 7.00
CA ASP A 165 -23.94 10.44 6.81
C ASP A 165 -22.65 9.67 6.52
N ARG A 166 -22.59 8.44 7.07
CA ARG A 166 -21.44 7.55 6.86
C ARG A 166 -21.75 6.58 5.71
N ILE A 167 -20.85 6.51 4.74
CA ILE A 167 -20.96 5.61 3.59
C ILE A 167 -19.81 4.59 3.66
N THR A 168 -20.15 3.31 3.78
CA THR A 168 -19.14 2.24 3.75
C THR A 168 -18.81 1.88 2.30
N ILE A 169 -17.54 2.01 1.94
CA ILE A 169 -17.04 1.61 0.63
C ILE A 169 -17.07 0.09 0.51
N GLY A 170 -17.72 -0.41 -0.51
CA GLY A 170 -17.88 -1.84 -0.73
C GLY A 170 -16.62 -2.54 -1.26
N GLY A 171 -16.82 -3.79 -1.68
CA GLY A 171 -15.75 -4.62 -2.23
C GLY A 171 -14.68 -4.97 -1.19
N TRP A 172 -13.43 -5.03 -1.63
CA TRP A 172 -12.29 -5.39 -0.77
C TRP A 172 -11.82 -4.27 0.17
N ILE A 173 -12.30 -3.03 -0.03
CA ILE A 173 -11.92 -1.87 0.79
C ILE A 173 -12.60 -1.94 2.16
N GLY A 174 -13.91 -1.99 2.23
CA GLY A 174 -14.68 -2.17 3.46
C GLY A 174 -14.47 -1.09 4.53
N GLU A 175 -14.12 0.15 4.14
CA GLU A 175 -13.90 1.29 5.04
C GLU A 175 -14.95 2.39 4.82
N SER A 176 -15.11 3.26 5.82
CA SER A 176 -16.09 4.36 5.78
C SER A 176 -15.56 5.61 6.46
#